data_bb6cc956a727d7a90b266b0e2cbc01f9
#
_entry.id   bb6cc956a727d7a90b266b0e2cbc01f9
#
_cell.length_a   1.000
_cell.length_b   1.000
_cell.length_c   1.000
_cell.angle_alpha   90.00
_cell.angle_beta   90.00
_cell.angle_gamma   90.00
#
_symmetry.space_group_name_H-M   'P 1'
#
loop_
_entity.id
_entity.type
_entity.pdbx_description
1 polymer ?
#
loop_
_entity_poly.entity_id
_entity_poly.type
_entity_poly.pdbx_seq_one_letter_code
_entity_poly.pdbx_strand_id
1 'polypeptide(L)'
;MASVDKVKISDTTYDVSPSATGTLNGYTSGDSTSPSNWSSVDVISTSDTNSSIFNKITTMVQNVRWLYTKLGSDDFSDTGSDTITGALSTLQSGLDGKSPVSHTHTTMTLPVSSNQVNSESYVPTSALLYSMIQRANTVSDNVTTANEIIVDRNTVYESKDLGVWDSVDDVDAFMNKYNHANNYAGLQLGNYVTIQDGTYNTQWVIAGFDMESNQTAADGTTYDNGYGICLIPKTIVTTGKWNTSDTITGGYKSSYMHKTVLPNIVTKLKNVLGNHIVNRNVLLSSSIASDKSNAYTWTTAYATLMSVGQMNGTFASHNNKYDDGEAIYKLPLFNYEGYKTSSHFWSRGVYASYNAWIVSSDGLIGNASFTRGVRPLIYLR
;
A
#
# COMPACT_ATOMS: atom_id res chain seq x y z
N MET A 1 19.56 -21.44 29.45
CA MET A 1 19.02 -21.58 28.11
C MET A 1 19.64 -22.83 27.51
N ALA A 2 18.84 -23.78 27.04
CA ALA A 2 19.39 -24.98 26.38
C ALA A 2 19.91 -24.56 24.99
N SER A 3 21.13 -24.97 24.65
CA SER A 3 21.69 -24.79 23.31
C SER A 3 21.00 -25.75 22.36
N VAL A 4 20.58 -25.28 21.22
CA VAL A 4 20.08 -26.13 20.14
C VAL A 4 21.27 -26.44 19.25
N ASP A 5 21.81 -27.64 19.40
CA ASP A 5 23.00 -28.06 18.65
C ASP A 5 22.67 -28.62 17.27
N LYS A 6 21.41 -28.94 17.03
CA LYS A 6 20.95 -29.54 15.77
C LYS A 6 19.50 -29.14 15.44
N VAL A 7 19.23 -28.82 14.18
CA VAL A 7 17.89 -28.57 13.66
C VAL A 7 17.58 -29.61 12.60
N LYS A 8 16.44 -30.32 12.73
CA LYS A 8 15.96 -31.27 11.74
C LYS A 8 14.91 -30.62 10.86
N ILE A 9 15.15 -30.56 9.56
CA ILE A 9 14.18 -30.11 8.56
C ILE A 9 13.93 -31.30 7.63
N SER A 10 12.69 -31.78 7.61
CA SER A 10 12.32 -33.06 6.99
C SER A 10 13.19 -34.19 7.58
N ASP A 11 13.79 -35.02 6.76
CA ASP A 11 14.65 -36.14 7.19
C ASP A 11 16.15 -35.79 7.29
N THR A 12 16.50 -34.51 7.06
CA THR A 12 17.89 -34.06 7.12
C THR A 12 18.13 -33.28 8.41
N THR A 13 19.16 -33.71 9.14
CA THR A 13 19.61 -33.03 10.36
C THR A 13 20.79 -32.13 10.02
N TYR A 14 20.63 -30.85 10.41
CA TYR A 14 21.67 -29.84 10.23
C TYR A 14 22.31 -29.53 11.57
N ASP A 15 23.65 -29.55 11.60
CA ASP A 15 24.40 -29.11 12.75
C ASP A 15 24.32 -27.57 12.81
N VAL A 16 23.73 -27.05 13.88
CA VAL A 16 23.82 -25.63 14.20
C VAL A 16 25.12 -25.45 14.95
N SER A 17 26.21 -25.36 14.19
CA SER A 17 27.52 -25.19 14.79
C SER A 17 27.61 -23.85 15.52
N PRO A 18 28.00 -23.85 16.80
CA PRO A 18 28.23 -22.60 17.54
C PRO A 18 29.38 -21.75 16.96
N SER A 19 30.16 -22.30 16.02
CA SER A 19 31.24 -21.55 15.37
C SER A 19 30.76 -20.40 14.48
N ALA A 20 29.46 -20.37 14.11
CA ALA A 20 28.85 -19.18 13.47
C ALA A 20 28.74 -17.99 14.42
N THR A 21 28.72 -18.21 15.73
CA THR A 21 28.69 -17.12 16.73
C THR A 21 30.06 -16.47 16.94
N GLY A 22 31.15 -17.14 16.58
CA GLY A 22 32.51 -16.61 16.73
C GLY A 22 32.84 -15.45 15.79
N THR A 23 32.20 -15.38 14.63
CA THR A 23 32.45 -14.33 13.63
C THR A 23 31.71 -13.03 13.93
N LEU A 24 30.61 -13.09 14.65
CA LEU A 24 29.89 -11.88 15.11
C LEU A 24 30.48 -11.28 16.38
N ASN A 25 31.19 -12.05 17.18
CA ASN A 25 31.82 -11.59 18.41
C ASN A 25 33.17 -10.88 18.20
N GLY A 26 33.70 -10.83 17.00
CA GLY A 26 34.93 -10.12 16.68
C GLY A 26 34.81 -8.60 16.55
N TYR A 27 33.58 -8.07 16.61
CA TYR A 27 33.35 -6.64 16.51
C TYR A 27 33.28 -6.00 17.87
N THR A 28 34.36 -5.35 18.25
CA THR A 28 34.37 -4.42 19.42
C THR A 28 33.61 -3.16 19.03
N SER A 29 32.94 -2.59 20.00
CA SER A 29 32.12 -1.36 19.89
C SER A 29 32.86 -0.09 19.47
N GLY A 30 34.06 -0.19 18.94
CA GLY A 30 34.92 0.92 18.59
C GLY A 30 35.49 0.90 17.17
N ASP A 31 35.03 -0.01 16.30
CA ASP A 31 35.59 -0.08 14.94
C ASP A 31 34.97 1.00 14.05
N SER A 32 35.66 2.15 13.99
CA SER A 32 35.29 3.30 13.15
C SER A 32 35.98 3.31 11.79
N THR A 33 36.56 2.18 11.38
CA THR A 33 37.26 2.11 10.09
C THR A 33 36.28 2.20 8.93
N SER A 34 36.64 3.03 7.95
CA SER A 34 35.88 3.13 6.71
C SER A 34 35.82 1.77 6.03
N PRO A 35 34.64 1.29 5.61
CA PRO A 35 34.54 0.08 4.82
C PRO A 35 35.38 0.24 3.55
N SER A 36 36.20 -0.76 3.24
CA SER A 36 37.09 -0.74 2.08
C SER A 36 36.35 -0.73 0.74
N ASN A 37 35.04 -1.03 0.74
CA ASN A 37 34.25 -1.21 -0.49
C ASN A 37 32.77 -0.94 -0.27
N TRP A 38 32.35 0.32 -0.31
CA TRP A 38 30.94 0.71 -0.31
C TRP A 38 30.15 0.24 -1.54
N SER A 39 30.86 0.12 -2.69
CA SER A 39 30.24 -0.23 -3.98
C SER A 39 30.03 -1.70 -4.21
N SER A 40 30.50 -2.57 -3.31
CA SER A 40 30.51 -4.02 -3.50
C SER A 40 29.74 -4.81 -2.43
N VAL A 41 28.68 -4.23 -1.88
CA VAL A 41 27.71 -5.06 -1.16
C VAL A 41 26.94 -5.84 -2.21
N ASP A 42 27.43 -7.01 -2.54
CA ASP A 42 26.76 -7.90 -3.48
C ASP A 42 25.38 -8.29 -2.96
N VAL A 43 24.40 -8.23 -3.84
CA VAL A 43 23.04 -8.67 -3.53
C VAL A 43 23.08 -10.15 -3.14
N ILE A 44 22.38 -10.51 -2.06
CA ILE A 44 22.20 -11.91 -1.68
C ILE A 44 21.38 -12.59 -2.77
N SER A 45 21.93 -13.66 -3.32
CA SER A 45 21.36 -14.41 -4.44
C SER A 45 20.98 -15.83 -4.00
N THR A 46 20.04 -16.43 -4.68
CA THR A 46 19.65 -17.85 -4.45
C THR A 46 20.78 -18.86 -4.75
N SER A 47 21.82 -18.41 -5.43
CA SER A 47 23.03 -19.20 -5.69
C SER A 47 24.12 -19.06 -4.62
N ASP A 48 23.91 -18.16 -3.64
CA ASP A 48 24.89 -17.98 -2.57
C ASP A 48 24.92 -19.17 -1.61
N THR A 49 26.13 -19.54 -1.21
CA THR A 49 26.30 -20.49 -0.11
C THR A 49 25.99 -19.78 1.23
N ASN A 50 25.67 -20.56 2.25
CA ASN A 50 25.45 -20.01 3.59
C ASN A 50 26.63 -19.14 4.07
N SER A 51 27.87 -19.59 3.79
CA SER A 51 29.07 -18.81 4.12
C SER A 51 29.14 -17.47 3.37
N SER A 52 28.77 -17.46 2.08
CA SER A 52 28.71 -16.24 1.28
C SER A 52 27.66 -15.27 1.83
N ILE A 53 26.48 -15.78 2.17
CA ILE A 53 25.39 -14.98 2.77
C ILE A 53 25.86 -14.34 4.09
N PHE A 54 26.48 -15.11 4.98
CA PHE A 54 26.98 -14.59 6.24
C PHE A 54 28.05 -13.51 6.03
N ASN A 55 28.95 -13.68 5.08
CA ASN A 55 29.98 -12.70 4.74
C ASN A 55 29.33 -11.39 4.22
N LYS A 56 28.33 -11.49 3.36
CA LYS A 56 27.61 -10.33 2.83
C LYS A 56 26.85 -9.59 3.95
N ILE A 57 26.19 -10.32 4.84
CA ILE A 57 25.53 -9.75 6.02
C ILE A 57 26.55 -9.06 6.94
N THR A 58 27.67 -9.68 7.18
CA THR A 58 28.73 -9.10 8.00
C THR A 58 29.23 -7.78 7.41
N THR A 59 29.50 -7.74 6.12
CA THR A 59 29.91 -6.52 5.40
C THR A 59 28.84 -5.43 5.51
N MET A 60 27.56 -5.78 5.37
CA MET A 60 26.45 -4.84 5.51
C MET A 60 26.37 -4.27 6.92
N VAL A 61 26.53 -5.10 7.94
CA VAL A 61 26.55 -4.64 9.35
C VAL A 61 27.74 -3.72 9.63
N GLN A 62 28.92 -4.00 9.07
CA GLN A 62 30.08 -3.12 9.14
C GLN A 62 29.79 -1.75 8.52
N ASN A 63 29.23 -1.73 7.32
CA ASN A 63 28.88 -0.51 6.62
C ASN A 63 27.87 0.33 7.42
N VAL A 64 26.84 -0.31 7.98
CA VAL A 64 25.83 0.36 8.82
C VAL A 64 26.48 0.94 10.09
N ARG A 65 27.36 0.21 10.76
CA ARG A 65 28.08 0.70 11.95
C ARG A 65 28.97 1.89 11.63
N TRP A 66 29.73 1.81 10.52
CA TRP A 66 30.56 2.93 10.12
C TRP A 66 29.69 4.15 9.78
N LEU A 67 28.58 3.96 9.07
CA LEU A 67 27.65 5.04 8.76
C LEU A 67 27.08 5.66 10.04
N TYR A 68 26.70 4.83 11.01
CA TYR A 68 26.23 5.31 12.31
C TYR A 68 27.31 6.14 13.05
N THR A 69 28.56 5.69 13.00
CA THR A 69 29.70 6.44 13.56
C THR A 69 29.90 7.79 12.85
N LYS A 70 29.69 7.82 11.52
CA LYS A 70 29.84 9.06 10.72
C LYS A 70 28.67 10.01 10.84
N LEU A 71 27.46 9.48 11.01
CA LEU A 71 26.24 10.28 11.22
C LEU A 71 26.14 10.84 12.66
N GLY A 72 26.90 10.30 13.58
CA GLY A 72 26.92 10.68 14.98
C GLY A 72 26.32 9.60 15.87
N SER A 73 26.98 9.32 16.96
CA SER A 73 26.42 8.61 18.10
C SER A 73 25.81 9.61 19.07
N ASP A 74 25.08 9.13 20.07
CA ASP A 74 24.42 9.96 21.09
C ASP A 74 25.37 10.90 21.88
N ASP A 75 26.66 10.79 21.65
CA ASP A 75 27.65 11.66 22.26
C ASP A 75 27.99 12.85 21.36
N PHE A 76 27.10 13.84 21.39
CA PHE A 76 27.26 15.13 20.71
C PHE A 76 28.30 16.05 21.40
N SER A 77 29.00 15.59 22.43
CA SER A 77 29.94 16.40 23.21
C SER A 77 31.28 16.59 22.52
N ASP A 78 31.61 15.81 21.52
CA ASP A 78 32.89 15.85 20.82
C ASP A 78 32.85 16.77 19.60
N THR A 79 33.09 18.05 19.82
CA THR A 79 33.10 19.13 18.83
C THR A 79 34.24 19.01 17.81
N GLY A 80 35.10 18.02 17.93
CA GLY A 80 36.21 17.73 17.04
C GLY A 80 35.98 16.52 16.14
N SER A 81 34.76 15.96 16.09
CA SER A 81 34.50 14.73 15.41
C SER A 81 34.32 14.91 13.87
N ASP A 82 34.78 13.93 13.13
CA ASP A 82 34.54 13.80 11.67
C ASP A 82 33.08 13.42 11.32
N THR A 83 32.14 13.65 12.22
CA THR A 83 30.73 13.34 12.04
C THR A 83 29.95 14.55 11.55
N ILE A 84 28.87 14.31 10.83
CA ILE A 84 27.94 15.37 10.40
C ILE A 84 27.42 16.15 11.62
N THR A 85 27.13 15.46 12.69
CA THR A 85 26.64 16.07 13.93
C THR A 85 27.73 16.96 14.57
N GLY A 86 28.97 16.50 14.60
CA GLY A 86 30.10 17.31 15.10
C GLY A 86 30.34 18.55 14.23
N ALA A 87 30.24 18.41 12.92
CA ALA A 87 30.35 19.54 12.01
C ALA A 87 29.22 20.56 12.23
N LEU A 88 27.97 20.10 12.41
CA LEU A 88 26.83 20.96 12.72
C LEU A 88 26.99 21.66 14.09
N SER A 89 27.48 20.94 15.11
CA SER A 89 27.75 21.51 16.41
C SER A 89 28.87 22.57 16.36
N THR A 90 29.92 22.33 15.59
CA THR A 90 31.00 23.27 15.36
C THR A 90 30.51 24.50 14.61
N LEU A 91 29.65 24.31 13.57
CA LEU A 91 29.02 25.41 12.86
C LEU A 91 28.08 26.21 13.78
N GLN A 92 27.29 25.55 14.62
CA GLN A 92 26.43 26.23 15.59
C GLN A 92 27.25 27.04 16.58
N SER A 93 28.29 26.45 17.15
CA SER A 93 29.22 27.15 18.09
C SER A 93 29.95 28.29 17.40
N GLY A 94 30.34 28.10 16.14
CA GLY A 94 30.93 29.14 15.30
C GLY A 94 29.95 30.28 15.01
N LEU A 95 28.67 29.93 14.81
CA LEU A 95 27.59 30.91 14.62
C LEU A 95 27.26 31.65 15.91
N ASP A 96 27.19 30.95 17.04
CA ASP A 96 26.94 31.51 18.35
C ASP A 96 28.09 32.44 18.78
N GLY A 97 29.34 32.05 18.48
CA GLY A 97 30.50 32.88 18.68
C GLY A 97 30.66 34.07 17.68
N LYS A 98 29.94 33.98 16.54
CA LYS A 98 29.94 35.02 15.52
C LYS A 98 28.74 35.97 15.62
N SER A 99 27.77 35.65 16.47
CA SER A 99 26.62 36.52 16.74
C SER A 99 26.86 37.29 18.05
N PRO A 100 27.75 38.30 18.06
CA PRO A 100 27.79 39.23 19.16
C PRO A 100 26.42 39.93 19.20
N VAL A 101 25.89 40.03 20.39
CA VAL A 101 24.59 40.68 20.70
C VAL A 101 24.54 42.13 20.20
N SER A 102 25.65 42.65 19.70
CA SER A 102 25.72 43.92 18.97
C SER A 102 26.99 44.04 18.15
N HIS A 103 26.99 43.61 16.91
CA HIS A 103 27.89 44.25 15.94
C HIS A 103 27.07 45.14 15.03
N THR A 104 27.26 46.40 15.22
CA THR A 104 26.73 47.42 14.34
C THR A 104 27.58 47.42 13.07
N HIS A 105 27.05 46.90 12.01
CA HIS A 105 27.68 47.13 10.68
C HIS A 105 27.46 48.58 10.29
N THR A 106 28.38 49.43 10.69
CA THR A 106 28.40 50.87 10.38
C THR A 106 28.55 51.15 8.87
N THR A 107 28.72 50.12 8.07
CA THR A 107 28.92 50.23 6.61
C THR A 107 27.90 49.52 5.75
N MET A 108 26.85 48.89 6.34
CA MET A 108 25.78 48.36 5.52
C MET A 108 24.82 49.47 5.10
N THR A 109 24.91 49.85 3.84
CA THR A 109 24.02 50.84 3.19
C THR A 109 22.68 50.24 2.76
N LEU A 110 22.48 48.94 2.97
CA LEU A 110 21.21 48.28 2.60
C LEU A 110 20.16 48.51 3.70
N PRO A 111 18.98 49.00 3.34
CA PRO A 111 17.90 49.18 4.29
C PRO A 111 17.43 47.79 4.84
N VAL A 112 17.08 47.79 6.12
CA VAL A 112 16.57 46.60 6.78
C VAL A 112 15.07 46.49 6.55
N SER A 113 14.59 45.35 6.09
CA SER A 113 13.17 45.10 5.89
C SER A 113 12.62 44.13 6.92
N SER A 114 11.48 44.48 7.53
CA SER A 114 10.67 43.60 8.38
C SER A 114 9.64 42.82 7.56
N ASN A 115 9.51 43.12 6.27
CA ASN A 115 8.62 42.41 5.34
C ASN A 115 9.40 41.46 4.45
N GLN A 116 8.75 40.39 4.06
CA GLN A 116 9.30 39.48 3.06
C GLN A 116 9.31 40.17 1.70
N VAL A 117 10.51 40.57 1.22
CA VAL A 117 10.70 41.18 -0.10
C VAL A 117 11.72 40.35 -0.88
N ASN A 118 11.40 40.08 -2.11
CA ASN A 118 12.34 39.43 -3.05
C ASN A 118 13.19 40.54 -3.72
N SER A 119 14.19 41.06 -2.98
CA SER A 119 15.05 42.13 -3.46
C SER A 119 16.42 42.00 -2.82
N GLU A 120 17.47 42.18 -3.64
CA GLU A 120 18.85 42.23 -3.19
C GLU A 120 19.17 43.56 -2.45
N SER A 121 18.26 44.52 -2.46
CA SER A 121 18.43 45.84 -1.86
C SER A 121 18.10 45.91 -0.37
N TYR A 122 17.65 44.82 0.25
CA TYR A 122 17.26 44.79 1.65
C TYR A 122 17.90 43.62 2.39
N VAL A 123 18.21 43.86 3.65
CA VAL A 123 18.62 42.81 4.58
C VAL A 123 17.43 42.51 5.51
N PRO A 124 17.02 41.25 5.67
CA PRO A 124 15.93 40.90 6.59
C PRO A 124 16.31 41.23 8.04
N THR A 125 15.36 41.74 8.81
CA THR A 125 15.53 41.87 10.26
C THR A 125 15.69 40.47 10.91
N SER A 126 16.30 40.44 12.09
CA SER A 126 16.35 39.18 12.87
C SER A 126 14.95 38.61 13.15
N ALA A 127 13.96 39.45 13.35
CA ALA A 127 12.56 39.03 13.54
C ALA A 127 11.98 38.41 12.26
N LEU A 128 12.27 38.98 11.09
CA LEU A 128 11.84 38.38 9.82
C LEU A 128 12.57 37.06 9.55
N LEU A 129 13.89 37.04 9.78
CA LEU A 129 14.68 35.82 9.63
C LEU A 129 14.18 34.72 10.57
N TYR A 130 13.90 35.04 11.82
CA TYR A 130 13.29 34.11 12.77
C TYR A 130 11.94 33.58 12.31
N SER A 131 11.06 34.45 11.84
CA SER A 131 9.76 34.02 11.32
C SER A 131 9.87 33.16 10.06
N MET A 132 10.84 33.43 9.20
CA MET A 132 11.12 32.59 8.03
C MET A 132 11.65 31.21 8.43
N ILE A 133 12.54 31.14 9.42
CA ILE A 133 13.02 29.87 10.00
C ILE A 133 11.87 29.09 10.61
N GLN A 134 10.99 29.72 11.39
CA GLN A 134 9.82 29.07 11.96
C GLN A 134 8.88 28.51 10.89
N ARG A 135 8.65 29.27 9.81
CA ARG A 135 7.86 28.79 8.68
C ARG A 135 8.55 27.64 7.94
N ALA A 136 9.85 27.71 7.74
CA ALA A 136 10.61 26.64 7.13
C ALA A 136 10.57 25.35 7.98
N ASN A 137 10.71 25.49 9.30
CA ASN A 137 10.57 24.36 10.23
C ASN A 137 9.16 23.77 10.17
N THR A 138 8.11 24.63 10.20
CA THR A 138 6.73 24.16 10.06
C THR A 138 6.50 23.44 8.73
N VAL A 139 7.06 23.95 7.64
CA VAL A 139 7.00 23.27 6.33
C VAL A 139 7.77 21.94 6.38
N SER A 140 8.96 21.91 6.99
CA SER A 140 9.74 20.70 7.18
C SER A 140 8.99 19.67 8.03
N ASP A 141 8.39 20.10 9.13
CA ASP A 141 7.58 19.24 9.99
C ASP A 141 6.35 18.72 9.27
N ASN A 142 5.68 19.57 8.48
CA ASN A 142 4.56 19.18 7.64
C ASN A 142 4.99 18.22 6.54
N VAL A 143 6.15 18.42 5.92
CA VAL A 143 6.72 17.50 4.91
C VAL A 143 7.15 16.19 5.55
N THR A 144 7.75 16.22 6.74
CA THR A 144 8.12 15.02 7.50
C THR A 144 6.84 14.27 7.90
N THR A 145 5.86 14.97 8.46
CA THR A 145 4.54 14.41 8.78
C THR A 145 3.85 13.88 7.53
N ALA A 146 3.89 14.61 6.42
CA ALA A 146 3.35 14.14 5.14
C ALA A 146 4.12 12.93 4.60
N ASN A 147 5.45 12.89 4.74
CA ASN A 147 6.25 11.73 4.34
C ASN A 147 6.04 10.52 5.27
N GLU A 148 5.83 10.73 6.56
CA GLU A 148 5.40 9.69 7.50
C GLU A 148 3.97 9.23 7.19
N ILE A 149 3.13 10.11 6.68
CA ILE A 149 1.76 9.85 6.24
C ILE A 149 1.73 9.21 4.84
N ILE A 150 2.71 9.47 3.96
CA ILE A 150 2.93 8.73 2.70
C ILE A 150 3.68 7.40 2.97
N VAL A 151 3.37 6.71 4.03
CA VAL A 151 3.38 5.25 3.98
C VAL A 151 2.36 4.91 2.89
N ASP A 152 2.84 4.35 1.79
CA ASP A 152 1.94 3.84 0.76
C ASP A 152 0.98 2.86 1.44
N ARG A 153 -0.24 3.32 1.69
CA ARG A 153 -1.26 2.56 2.42
C ARG A 153 -1.53 1.21 1.76
N ASN A 154 -1.14 1.10 0.51
CA ASN A 154 -1.24 -0.12 -0.26
C ASN A 154 -0.04 -1.08 -0.05
N THR A 155 0.93 -0.75 0.80
CA THR A 155 2.10 -1.59 1.09
C THR A 155 2.15 -2.14 2.52
N VAL A 156 1.42 -1.57 3.46
CA VAL A 156 1.44 -2.01 4.86
C VAL A 156 0.20 -2.83 5.16
N TYR A 157 0.40 -4.04 5.65
CA TYR A 157 -0.65 -4.97 6.02
C TYR A 157 -0.77 -5.11 7.54
N GLU A 158 -2.00 -5.01 8.02
CA GLU A 158 -2.37 -5.31 9.40
C GLU A 158 -3.78 -5.92 9.44
N SER A 159 -3.95 -7.02 10.16
CA SER A 159 -5.29 -7.57 10.40
C SER A 159 -5.84 -7.05 11.71
N LYS A 160 -6.48 -5.88 11.68
CA LYS A 160 -7.08 -5.23 12.84
C LYS A 160 -8.59 -5.13 12.70
N ASP A 161 -9.29 -5.47 13.77
CA ASP A 161 -10.73 -5.25 13.87
C ASP A 161 -11.01 -3.76 14.12
N LEU A 162 -11.82 -3.19 13.27
CA LEU A 162 -12.25 -1.78 13.35
C LEU A 162 -13.65 -1.64 13.96
N GLY A 163 -14.28 -2.76 14.33
CA GLY A 163 -15.58 -2.80 14.96
C GLY A 163 -16.72 -3.29 14.06
N VAL A 164 -17.92 -3.05 14.52
CA VAL A 164 -19.16 -3.46 13.87
C VAL A 164 -19.84 -2.23 13.29
N TRP A 165 -20.35 -2.36 12.08
CA TRP A 165 -21.24 -1.38 11.45
C TRP A 165 -22.62 -2.02 11.32
N ASP A 166 -23.60 -1.49 12.03
CA ASP A 166 -24.99 -1.93 11.95
C ASP A 166 -25.95 -0.79 11.57
N SER A 167 -25.41 0.42 11.44
CA SER A 167 -26.13 1.66 11.10
C SER A 167 -25.34 2.55 10.17
N VAL A 168 -26.00 3.49 9.54
CA VAL A 168 -25.34 4.55 8.73
C VAL A 168 -24.46 5.44 9.61
N ASP A 169 -24.88 5.69 10.84
CA ASP A 169 -24.12 6.54 11.78
C ASP A 169 -22.72 5.98 12.08
N ASP A 170 -22.57 4.66 12.15
CA ASP A 170 -21.26 4.02 12.33
C ASP A 170 -20.33 4.30 11.14
N VAL A 171 -20.90 4.23 9.94
CA VAL A 171 -20.16 4.49 8.71
C VAL A 171 -19.84 5.95 8.56
N ASP A 172 -20.77 6.86 8.90
CA ASP A 172 -20.53 8.29 8.95
C ASP A 172 -19.39 8.64 9.91
N ALA A 173 -19.41 8.09 11.11
CA ALA A 173 -18.34 8.29 12.10
C ALA A 173 -17.00 7.74 11.58
N PHE A 174 -17.01 6.58 10.93
CA PHE A 174 -15.82 6.00 10.34
C PHE A 174 -15.28 6.86 9.19
N MET A 175 -16.11 7.25 8.22
CA MET A 175 -15.69 8.01 7.05
C MET A 175 -15.25 9.45 7.42
N ASN A 176 -15.84 10.04 8.44
CA ASN A 176 -15.39 11.33 8.99
C ASN A 176 -13.99 11.24 9.58
N LYS A 177 -13.66 10.12 10.23
CA LYS A 177 -12.35 9.88 10.82
C LYS A 177 -11.31 9.41 9.79
N TYR A 178 -11.71 8.58 8.85
CA TYR A 178 -10.82 7.89 7.93
C TYR A 178 -11.17 8.22 6.47
N ASN A 179 -10.70 9.34 5.99
CA ASN A 179 -10.92 9.79 4.62
C ASN A 179 -9.59 10.11 3.93
N HIS A 180 -9.65 10.35 2.61
CA HIS A 180 -8.48 10.69 1.82
C HIS A 180 -7.77 11.95 2.33
N ALA A 181 -8.51 12.98 2.77
CA ALA A 181 -7.93 14.26 3.20
C ALA A 181 -7.01 14.12 4.43
N ASN A 182 -7.24 13.14 5.29
CA ASN A 182 -6.38 12.82 6.43
C ASN A 182 -5.52 11.55 6.17
N ASN A 183 -5.34 11.19 4.92
CA ASN A 183 -4.62 9.99 4.47
C ASN A 183 -5.06 8.73 5.23
N TYR A 184 -6.38 8.60 5.42
CA TYR A 184 -7.00 7.44 6.09
C TYR A 184 -6.49 7.17 7.52
N ALA A 185 -5.81 8.12 8.15
CA ALA A 185 -5.47 8.21 9.58
C ALA A 185 -5.11 6.88 10.28
N GLY A 186 -4.17 6.14 9.72
CA GLY A 186 -3.68 4.89 10.33
C GLY A 186 -4.42 3.62 9.91
N LEU A 187 -5.39 3.67 8.99
CA LEU A 187 -5.90 2.46 8.36
C LEU A 187 -4.80 1.79 7.51
N GLN A 188 -4.88 0.47 7.42
CA GLN A 188 -3.94 -0.33 6.64
C GLN A 188 -4.68 -1.43 5.88
N LEU A 189 -4.03 -2.00 4.87
CA LEU A 189 -4.57 -3.18 4.19
C LEU A 189 -4.82 -4.29 5.19
N GLY A 190 -5.91 -5.03 5.01
CA GLY A 190 -6.26 -6.12 5.90
C GLY A 190 -7.01 -5.72 7.16
N ASN A 191 -7.06 -4.43 7.53
CA ASN A 191 -7.99 -3.97 8.53
C ASN A 191 -9.42 -4.31 8.08
N TYR A 192 -10.29 -4.68 9.00
CA TYR A 192 -11.63 -5.15 8.65
C TYR A 192 -12.69 -4.60 9.59
N VAL A 193 -13.89 -4.54 9.06
CA VAL A 193 -15.13 -4.23 9.79
C VAL A 193 -16.09 -5.39 9.65
N THR A 194 -16.97 -5.57 10.62
CA THR A 194 -18.09 -6.49 10.51
C THR A 194 -19.35 -5.70 10.13
N ILE A 195 -19.85 -5.90 8.90
CA ILE A 195 -21.10 -5.26 8.48
C ILE A 195 -22.26 -6.17 8.86
N GLN A 196 -23.22 -5.63 9.60
CA GLN A 196 -24.42 -6.32 10.05
C GLN A 196 -25.67 -5.71 9.41
N ASP A 197 -25.98 -6.12 8.20
CA ASP A 197 -27.19 -5.67 7.47
C ASP A 197 -28.44 -6.53 7.76
N GLY A 198 -28.33 -7.44 8.70
CA GLY A 198 -29.38 -8.40 9.05
C GLY A 198 -29.49 -9.60 8.11
N THR A 199 -28.73 -9.62 7.00
CA THR A 199 -28.77 -10.69 5.99
C THR A 199 -27.38 -11.26 5.72
N TYR A 200 -26.40 -10.38 5.46
CA TYR A 200 -25.04 -10.73 5.06
C TYR A 200 -24.02 -10.34 6.13
N ASN A 201 -24.27 -10.72 7.36
CA ASN A 201 -23.40 -10.40 8.49
C ASN A 201 -22.03 -11.05 8.31
N THR A 202 -21.07 -10.28 7.79
CA THR A 202 -19.73 -10.77 7.49
C THR A 202 -18.66 -9.69 7.65
N GLN A 203 -17.42 -10.14 7.80
CA GLN A 203 -16.26 -9.25 7.85
C GLN A 203 -15.91 -8.77 6.45
N TRP A 204 -15.72 -7.46 6.33
CA TRP A 204 -15.26 -6.80 5.11
C TRP A 204 -13.88 -6.21 5.34
N VAL A 205 -12.98 -6.52 4.45
CA VAL A 205 -11.55 -6.25 4.57
C VAL A 205 -11.15 -5.14 3.63
N ILE A 206 -10.31 -4.22 4.08
CA ILE A 206 -9.72 -3.19 3.24
C ILE A 206 -8.75 -3.87 2.27
N ALA A 207 -9.09 -3.79 0.99
CA ALA A 207 -8.35 -4.42 -0.09
C ALA A 207 -7.43 -3.45 -0.84
N GLY A 208 -7.66 -2.16 -0.73
CA GLY A 208 -6.86 -1.10 -1.32
C GLY A 208 -7.44 0.28 -1.03
N PHE A 209 -6.61 1.28 -1.19
CA PHE A 209 -6.96 2.69 -1.06
C PHE A 209 -6.77 3.38 -2.41
N ASP A 210 -7.70 4.24 -2.79
CA ASP A 210 -7.64 5.10 -3.98
C ASP A 210 -7.46 4.35 -5.32
N MET A 211 -7.82 3.05 -5.33
CA MET A 211 -7.56 2.14 -6.44
C MET A 211 -8.31 2.51 -7.74
N GLU A 212 -9.31 3.38 -7.66
CA GLU A 212 -10.14 3.79 -8.78
C GLU A 212 -10.06 5.28 -9.08
N SER A 213 -9.09 5.95 -8.50
CA SER A 213 -8.75 7.36 -8.78
C SER A 213 -7.79 7.44 -9.96
N ASN A 214 -8.12 8.28 -10.94
CA ASN A 214 -7.27 8.56 -12.12
C ASN A 214 -6.75 7.28 -12.83
N GLN A 215 -7.63 6.37 -13.16
CA GLN A 215 -7.30 5.12 -13.82
C GLN A 215 -7.44 5.20 -15.35
N THR A 216 -6.73 4.31 -16.03
CA THR A 216 -6.87 4.11 -17.48
C THR A 216 -7.46 2.73 -17.73
N ALA A 217 -8.54 2.67 -18.46
CA ALA A 217 -9.19 1.42 -18.83
C ALA A 217 -8.48 0.72 -20.02
N ALA A 218 -8.82 -0.54 -20.24
CA ALA A 218 -8.21 -1.35 -21.31
C ALA A 218 -8.48 -0.81 -22.74
N ASP A 219 -9.51 -0.01 -22.92
CA ASP A 219 -9.80 0.70 -24.18
C ASP A 219 -9.00 2.02 -24.33
N GLY A 220 -8.14 2.36 -23.36
CA GLY A 220 -7.35 3.56 -23.35
C GLY A 220 -8.08 4.80 -22.83
N THR A 221 -9.35 4.68 -22.45
CA THR A 221 -10.10 5.78 -21.83
C THR A 221 -9.67 5.97 -20.37
N THR A 222 -9.58 7.22 -19.92
CA THR A 222 -9.35 7.53 -18.51
C THR A 222 -10.67 7.65 -17.77
N TYR A 223 -10.68 7.22 -16.53
CA TYR A 223 -11.81 7.39 -15.63
C TYR A 223 -11.34 7.70 -14.22
N ASP A 224 -12.21 8.35 -13.46
CA ASP A 224 -11.95 8.71 -12.08
C ASP A 224 -13.24 8.51 -11.25
N ASN A 225 -13.20 7.55 -10.34
CA ASN A 225 -14.27 7.32 -9.37
C ASN A 225 -13.99 8.06 -8.03
N GLY A 226 -12.93 8.87 -8.02
CA GLY A 226 -12.47 9.61 -6.84
C GLY A 226 -11.67 8.75 -5.86
N TYR A 227 -11.22 9.40 -4.81
CA TYR A 227 -10.51 8.75 -3.72
C TYR A 227 -11.46 7.96 -2.84
N GLY A 228 -10.99 6.82 -2.30
CA GLY A 228 -11.82 6.01 -1.41
C GLY A 228 -11.20 4.66 -1.03
N ILE A 229 -11.98 3.86 -0.35
CA ILE A 229 -11.56 2.58 0.23
C ILE A 229 -12.23 1.42 -0.52
N CYS A 230 -11.43 0.52 -1.08
CA CYS A 230 -11.92 -0.75 -1.62
C CYS A 230 -12.16 -1.75 -0.49
N LEU A 231 -13.36 -2.27 -0.38
CA LEU A 231 -13.70 -3.36 0.52
C LEU A 231 -14.10 -4.62 -0.23
N ILE A 232 -13.63 -5.75 0.27
CA ILE A 232 -14.07 -7.08 -0.14
C ILE A 232 -14.48 -7.88 1.09
N PRO A 233 -15.46 -8.77 1.01
CA PRO A 233 -15.78 -9.64 2.13
C PRO A 233 -14.65 -10.65 2.35
N LYS A 234 -14.33 -10.94 3.61
CA LYS A 234 -13.29 -11.91 3.98
C LYS A 234 -13.60 -13.31 3.47
N THR A 235 -14.86 -13.66 3.49
CA THR A 235 -15.40 -14.93 2.98
C THR A 235 -16.46 -14.67 1.90
N ILE A 236 -17.00 -15.71 1.31
CA ILE A 236 -18.15 -15.57 0.41
C ILE A 236 -19.36 -15.02 1.19
N VAL A 237 -20.04 -14.04 0.61
CA VAL A 237 -21.24 -13.42 1.21
C VAL A 237 -22.45 -14.33 1.05
N THR A 238 -22.59 -14.92 -0.10
CA THR A 238 -23.67 -15.82 -0.49
C THR A 238 -23.21 -16.72 -1.62
N THR A 239 -24.08 -17.57 -2.10
CA THR A 239 -23.87 -18.32 -3.34
C THR A 239 -24.85 -17.87 -4.42
N GLY A 240 -24.44 -17.96 -5.66
CA GLY A 240 -25.27 -17.56 -6.78
C GLY A 240 -24.77 -18.12 -8.11
N LYS A 241 -25.63 -18.03 -9.10
CA LYS A 241 -25.29 -18.36 -10.49
C LYS A 241 -24.73 -17.11 -11.19
N TRP A 242 -23.73 -17.31 -12.06
CA TRP A 242 -23.28 -16.22 -12.93
C TRP A 242 -24.39 -15.85 -13.92
N ASN A 243 -25.00 -16.86 -14.55
CA ASN A 243 -26.23 -16.75 -15.34
C ASN A 243 -27.22 -17.85 -14.97
N THR A 244 -28.47 -17.68 -15.32
CA THR A 244 -29.53 -18.69 -15.09
C THR A 244 -29.41 -19.90 -16.01
N SER A 245 -28.70 -19.77 -17.14
CA SER A 245 -28.39 -20.82 -18.11
C SER A 245 -26.90 -20.76 -18.49
N ASP A 246 -26.42 -21.82 -19.14
CA ASP A 246 -25.04 -21.91 -19.60
C ASP A 246 -24.79 -21.02 -20.82
N THR A 247 -24.78 -19.73 -20.61
CA THR A 247 -24.46 -18.71 -21.59
C THR A 247 -23.74 -17.54 -20.94
N ILE A 248 -22.87 -16.94 -21.72
CA ILE A 248 -22.22 -15.66 -21.37
C ILE A 248 -22.57 -14.56 -22.37
N THR A 249 -23.62 -14.78 -23.18
CA THR A 249 -24.11 -13.81 -24.14
C THR A 249 -24.39 -12.47 -23.50
N GLY A 250 -23.88 -11.41 -24.10
CA GLY A 250 -23.95 -10.04 -23.52
C GLY A 250 -22.92 -9.74 -22.45
N GLY A 251 -21.95 -10.63 -22.22
CA GLY A 251 -20.85 -10.45 -21.29
C GLY A 251 -21.28 -10.31 -19.83
N TYR A 252 -20.37 -9.88 -18.99
CA TYR A 252 -20.65 -9.67 -17.55
C TYR A 252 -21.75 -8.64 -17.31
N LYS A 253 -21.78 -7.57 -18.11
CA LYS A 253 -22.79 -6.51 -18.01
C LYS A 253 -24.22 -7.04 -18.08
N SER A 254 -24.44 -8.09 -18.86
CA SER A 254 -25.76 -8.70 -19.05
C SER A 254 -26.04 -9.90 -18.15
N SER A 255 -25.08 -10.33 -17.37
CA SER A 255 -25.21 -11.51 -16.52
C SER A 255 -26.27 -11.35 -15.43
N TYR A 256 -26.86 -12.47 -15.03
CA TYR A 256 -27.76 -12.53 -13.87
C TYR A 256 -27.06 -12.09 -12.57
N MET A 257 -25.80 -12.43 -12.45
CA MET A 257 -24.96 -11.98 -11.34
C MET A 257 -24.94 -10.46 -11.23
N HIS A 258 -24.62 -9.77 -12.34
CA HIS A 258 -24.51 -8.31 -12.35
C HIS A 258 -25.86 -7.61 -12.23
N LYS A 259 -26.89 -8.15 -12.88
CA LYS A 259 -28.22 -7.50 -12.94
C LYS A 259 -29.13 -7.81 -11.76
N THR A 260 -28.88 -8.91 -11.05
CA THR A 260 -29.81 -9.38 -10.01
C THR A 260 -29.09 -9.67 -8.69
N VAL A 261 -28.07 -10.53 -8.70
CA VAL A 261 -27.45 -11.00 -7.45
C VAL A 261 -26.75 -9.87 -6.71
N LEU A 262 -25.88 -9.13 -7.41
CA LEU A 262 -25.14 -8.03 -6.80
C LEU A 262 -26.04 -6.85 -6.39
N PRO A 263 -27.02 -6.40 -7.19
CA PRO A 263 -27.97 -5.38 -6.74
C PRO A 263 -28.75 -5.76 -5.49
N ASN A 264 -29.13 -7.03 -5.34
CA ASN A 264 -29.79 -7.51 -4.11
C ASN A 264 -28.88 -7.42 -2.89
N ILE A 265 -27.60 -7.77 -3.04
CA ILE A 265 -26.59 -7.59 -1.99
C ILE A 265 -26.44 -6.10 -1.65
N VAL A 266 -26.27 -5.25 -2.65
CA VAL A 266 -26.12 -3.80 -2.48
C VAL A 266 -27.34 -3.19 -1.78
N THR A 267 -28.54 -3.61 -2.10
CA THR A 267 -29.77 -3.13 -1.45
C THR A 267 -29.73 -3.37 0.07
N LYS A 268 -29.19 -4.51 0.49
CA LYS A 268 -29.03 -4.81 1.91
C LYS A 268 -27.89 -4.00 2.54
N LEU A 269 -26.76 -3.96 1.88
CA LEU A 269 -25.59 -3.19 2.34
C LEU A 269 -25.91 -1.70 2.49
N LYS A 270 -26.76 -1.12 1.65
CA LYS A 270 -27.16 0.29 1.73
C LYS A 270 -27.92 0.65 3.01
N ASN A 271 -28.55 -0.33 3.65
CA ASN A 271 -29.18 -0.08 4.96
C ASN A 271 -28.15 0.34 6.02
N VAL A 272 -26.91 -0.11 5.89
CA VAL A 272 -25.79 0.22 6.79
C VAL A 272 -24.86 1.23 6.17
N LEU A 273 -24.49 1.06 4.90
CA LEU A 273 -23.49 1.91 4.25
C LEU A 273 -24.05 3.26 3.76
N GLY A 274 -25.36 3.38 3.65
CA GLY A 274 -26.01 4.62 3.18
C GLY A 274 -25.51 5.08 1.81
N ASN A 275 -25.12 6.34 1.74
CA ASN A 275 -24.57 6.95 0.54
C ASN A 275 -23.04 6.78 0.40
N HIS A 276 -22.37 6.20 1.38
CA HIS A 276 -20.94 6.00 1.31
C HIS A 276 -20.53 4.93 0.30
N ILE A 277 -21.42 3.98 -0.04
CA ILE A 277 -21.16 3.05 -1.12
C ILE A 277 -21.27 3.77 -2.49
N VAL A 278 -20.17 3.82 -3.21
CA VAL A 278 -20.06 4.60 -4.45
C VAL A 278 -20.68 3.87 -5.64
N ASN A 279 -21.52 4.58 -6.41
CA ASN A 279 -21.95 4.11 -7.73
C ASN A 279 -20.87 4.47 -8.76
N ARG A 280 -20.01 3.51 -9.06
CA ARG A 280 -18.79 3.70 -9.85
C ARG A 280 -19.03 3.60 -11.34
N ASN A 281 -18.32 4.40 -12.12
CA ASN A 281 -18.15 4.13 -13.54
C ASN A 281 -17.24 2.92 -13.72
N VAL A 282 -17.75 1.91 -14.40
CA VAL A 282 -17.04 0.66 -14.66
C VAL A 282 -17.15 0.26 -16.13
N LEU A 283 -16.04 -0.19 -16.70
CA LEU A 283 -16.01 -0.71 -18.06
C LEU A 283 -16.19 -2.23 -18.01
N LEU A 284 -17.34 -2.71 -18.44
CA LEU A 284 -17.69 -4.13 -18.35
C LEU A 284 -17.81 -4.77 -19.71
N SER A 285 -17.45 -6.05 -19.82
CA SER A 285 -17.71 -6.83 -21.04
C SER A 285 -19.20 -6.86 -21.34
N SER A 286 -19.56 -6.49 -22.57
CA SER A 286 -20.94 -6.37 -23.05
C SER A 286 -21.28 -7.36 -24.16
N SER A 287 -20.28 -7.92 -24.82
CA SER A 287 -20.44 -9.03 -25.77
C SER A 287 -19.14 -9.82 -25.89
N ILE A 288 -19.24 -11.04 -26.34
CA ILE A 288 -18.13 -11.92 -26.63
C ILE A 288 -18.33 -12.46 -28.02
N ALA A 289 -17.39 -12.13 -28.89
CA ALA A 289 -17.40 -12.63 -30.27
C ALA A 289 -16.82 -14.05 -30.37
N SER A 290 -17.09 -14.72 -31.45
CA SER A 290 -16.56 -16.06 -31.74
C SER A 290 -15.05 -16.11 -31.87
N ASP A 291 -14.43 -14.99 -32.25
CA ASP A 291 -12.97 -14.80 -32.29
C ASP A 291 -12.35 -14.51 -30.88
N LYS A 292 -13.19 -14.59 -29.83
CA LYS A 292 -12.82 -14.31 -28.47
C LYS A 292 -12.49 -12.84 -28.19
N SER A 293 -12.89 -11.92 -29.06
CA SER A 293 -12.83 -10.49 -28.78
C SER A 293 -14.01 -10.08 -27.89
N ASN A 294 -13.73 -9.22 -26.93
CA ASN A 294 -14.76 -8.63 -26.08
C ASN A 294 -15.09 -7.23 -26.57
N ALA A 295 -16.37 -6.92 -26.65
CA ALA A 295 -16.79 -5.52 -26.62
C ALA A 295 -17.02 -5.11 -25.16
N TYR A 296 -16.68 -3.88 -24.86
CA TYR A 296 -16.85 -3.29 -23.54
C TYR A 296 -17.85 -2.15 -23.60
N THR A 297 -18.51 -1.91 -22.50
CA THR A 297 -19.43 -0.78 -22.38
C THR A 297 -19.30 -0.18 -20.99
N TRP A 298 -19.16 1.14 -20.96
CA TRP A 298 -19.25 1.90 -19.73
C TRP A 298 -20.64 1.78 -19.11
N THR A 299 -20.69 1.56 -17.83
CA THR A 299 -21.93 1.52 -17.03
C THR A 299 -21.61 1.96 -15.62
N THR A 300 -22.61 2.04 -14.77
CA THR A 300 -22.41 2.31 -13.35
C THR A 300 -22.77 1.10 -12.52
N ALA A 301 -22.03 0.88 -11.43
CA ALA A 301 -22.28 -0.20 -10.47
C ALA A 301 -21.81 0.15 -9.08
N TYR A 302 -22.62 -0.15 -8.08
CA TYR A 302 -22.23 -0.08 -6.66
C TYR A 302 -21.32 -1.22 -6.25
N ALA A 303 -21.49 -2.39 -6.85
CA ALA A 303 -20.67 -3.56 -6.60
C ALA A 303 -20.38 -4.30 -7.89
N THR A 304 -19.20 -4.88 -8.00
CA THR A 304 -18.80 -5.79 -9.07
C THR A 304 -18.21 -7.06 -8.47
N LEU A 305 -18.15 -8.14 -9.19
CA LEU A 305 -17.21 -9.20 -8.86
C LEU A 305 -15.78 -8.69 -9.14
N MET A 306 -14.81 -9.25 -8.44
CA MET A 306 -13.40 -8.99 -8.74
C MET A 306 -13.00 -9.66 -10.05
N SER A 307 -12.12 -9.02 -10.81
CA SER A 307 -11.48 -9.66 -11.97
C SER A 307 -10.34 -10.57 -11.52
N VAL A 308 -9.93 -11.46 -12.41
CA VAL A 308 -8.72 -12.27 -12.19
C VAL A 308 -7.48 -11.36 -12.11
N GLY A 309 -7.44 -10.28 -12.91
CA GLY A 309 -6.39 -9.27 -12.88
C GLY A 309 -6.30 -8.57 -11.53
N GLN A 310 -7.43 -8.17 -10.95
CA GLN A 310 -7.48 -7.55 -9.62
C GLN A 310 -6.96 -8.47 -8.50
N MET A 311 -7.07 -9.78 -8.66
CA MET A 311 -6.59 -10.74 -7.65
C MET A 311 -5.16 -11.21 -7.89
N ASN A 312 -4.76 -11.39 -9.13
CA ASN A 312 -3.48 -11.99 -9.47
C ASN A 312 -2.46 -11.02 -10.07
N GLY A 313 -2.90 -9.84 -10.51
CA GLY A 313 -2.04 -8.86 -11.19
C GLY A 313 -1.73 -9.20 -12.64
N THR A 314 -2.27 -10.29 -13.13
CA THR A 314 -2.11 -10.74 -14.52
C THR A 314 -3.44 -11.16 -15.06
N PHE A 315 -3.63 -11.01 -16.37
CA PHE A 315 -4.78 -11.60 -17.02
C PHE A 315 -4.79 -13.12 -16.86
N ALA A 316 -5.96 -13.70 -16.69
CA ALA A 316 -6.11 -15.13 -16.77
C ALA A 316 -5.61 -15.58 -18.15
N SER A 317 -4.54 -16.29 -18.10
CA SER A 317 -3.77 -16.88 -19.13
C SER A 317 -4.40 -17.00 -20.50
N HIS A 318 -4.43 -16.47 -21.42
CA HIS A 318 -4.60 -16.86 -22.85
C HIS A 318 -4.96 -15.73 -23.81
N ASN A 319 -5.59 -14.68 -23.38
CA ASN A 319 -5.78 -13.50 -24.22
C ASN A 319 -6.39 -12.38 -23.38
N ASN A 320 -5.77 -11.23 -23.35
CA ASN A 320 -6.32 -9.96 -22.86
C ASN A 320 -7.74 -9.65 -23.34
N LYS A 321 -8.27 -10.49 -24.22
CA LYS A 321 -9.56 -10.36 -24.88
C LYS A 321 -10.75 -10.82 -24.03
N TYR A 322 -10.53 -11.49 -22.91
CA TYR A 322 -11.61 -12.00 -22.06
C TYR A 322 -11.74 -11.29 -20.73
N ASP A 323 -10.82 -10.40 -20.47
CA ASP A 323 -10.89 -9.63 -19.24
C ASP A 323 -11.88 -8.47 -19.38
N ASP A 324 -12.23 -7.92 -18.29
CA ASP A 324 -13.40 -7.13 -17.99
C ASP A 324 -13.33 -5.67 -18.43
N GLY A 325 -12.32 -5.29 -19.20
CA GLY A 325 -12.19 -3.97 -19.81
C GLY A 325 -11.64 -2.86 -18.94
N GLU A 326 -11.62 -3.02 -17.63
CA GLU A 326 -11.00 -2.03 -16.74
C GLU A 326 -9.47 -2.11 -16.74
N ALA A 327 -8.83 -1.05 -16.29
CA ALA A 327 -7.41 -1.07 -15.98
C ALA A 327 -7.10 -2.22 -15.03
N ILE A 328 -6.04 -2.94 -15.34
CA ILE A 328 -5.66 -4.07 -14.52
C ILE A 328 -4.69 -3.58 -13.47
N TYR A 329 -5.26 -3.25 -12.35
CA TYR A 329 -4.51 -3.11 -11.12
C TYR A 329 -4.78 -4.33 -10.24
N LYS A 330 -3.74 -4.88 -9.67
CA LYS A 330 -3.89 -5.86 -8.61
C LYS A 330 -4.32 -5.15 -7.34
N LEU A 331 -5.36 -5.65 -6.69
CA LEU A 331 -5.71 -5.18 -5.36
C LEU A 331 -4.55 -5.53 -4.40
N PRO A 332 -3.96 -4.55 -3.73
CA PRO A 332 -2.75 -4.75 -2.93
C PRO A 332 -2.89 -5.82 -1.84
N LEU A 333 -4.10 -6.00 -1.31
CA LEU A 333 -4.39 -7.05 -0.33
C LEU A 333 -3.99 -8.45 -0.80
N PHE A 334 -4.10 -8.73 -2.11
CA PHE A 334 -3.73 -10.04 -2.66
C PHE A 334 -2.22 -10.26 -2.83
N ASN A 335 -1.39 -9.32 -2.42
CA ASN A 335 0.03 -9.54 -2.23
C ASN A 335 0.33 -10.34 -0.95
N TYR A 336 -0.64 -10.40 -0.04
CA TYR A 336 -0.53 -11.12 1.23
C TYR A 336 -1.25 -12.46 1.14
N GLU A 337 -0.58 -13.52 1.59
CA GLU A 337 -1.15 -14.86 1.63
C GLU A 337 -2.33 -14.91 2.63
N GLY A 338 -3.32 -15.73 2.33
CA GLY A 338 -4.50 -15.95 3.19
C GLY A 338 -5.78 -15.27 2.74
N TYR A 339 -5.73 -14.34 1.79
CA TYR A 339 -6.94 -13.73 1.21
C TYR A 339 -7.47 -14.44 -0.03
N LYS A 340 -6.69 -15.37 -0.59
CA LYS A 340 -7.16 -16.34 -1.56
C LYS A 340 -7.90 -17.43 -0.77
N THR A 341 -9.21 -17.41 -0.82
CA THR A 341 -10.02 -18.40 -0.08
C THR A 341 -9.88 -19.78 -0.72
N SER A 342 -9.97 -20.83 0.09
CA SER A 342 -10.11 -22.21 -0.40
C SER A 342 -11.45 -22.48 -1.08
N SER A 343 -12.41 -21.56 -0.98
CA SER A 343 -13.75 -21.68 -1.54
C SER A 343 -13.81 -21.12 -2.94
N HIS A 344 -14.44 -21.84 -3.86
CA HIS A 344 -14.67 -21.38 -5.22
C HIS A 344 -15.67 -20.23 -5.24
N PHE A 345 -15.31 -19.12 -5.85
CA PHE A 345 -16.21 -17.98 -6.07
C PHE A 345 -16.09 -17.43 -7.49
N TRP A 346 -17.14 -16.78 -7.95
CA TRP A 346 -17.18 -16.20 -9.27
C TRP A 346 -16.25 -14.99 -9.40
N SER A 347 -15.55 -14.92 -10.53
CA SER A 347 -14.96 -13.70 -11.06
C SER A 347 -15.90 -13.09 -12.11
N ARG A 348 -15.69 -11.82 -12.46
CA ARG A 348 -16.43 -11.17 -13.55
C ARG A 348 -15.89 -11.49 -14.94
N GLY A 349 -14.71 -12.09 -15.02
CA GLY A 349 -14.11 -12.49 -16.30
C GLY A 349 -14.88 -13.62 -16.96
N VAL A 350 -14.87 -13.64 -18.29
CA VAL A 350 -15.47 -14.68 -19.12
C VAL A 350 -14.38 -15.50 -19.81
N TYR A 351 -14.61 -16.81 -19.96
CA TYR A 351 -13.60 -17.70 -20.52
C TYR A 351 -13.95 -18.22 -21.91
N ALA A 352 -15.17 -18.69 -22.10
CA ALA A 352 -15.62 -19.28 -23.35
C ALA A 352 -17.13 -19.10 -23.51
N SER A 353 -17.71 -19.55 -24.59
CA SER A 353 -19.12 -19.29 -24.95
C SER A 353 -20.17 -19.59 -23.86
N TYR A 354 -19.83 -20.39 -22.87
CA TYR A 354 -20.74 -20.76 -21.76
C TYR A 354 -20.07 -20.76 -20.37
N ASN A 355 -18.77 -20.43 -20.30
CA ASN A 355 -18.00 -20.49 -19.07
C ASN A 355 -17.58 -19.12 -18.58
N ALA A 356 -17.70 -18.90 -17.28
CA ALA A 356 -17.11 -17.79 -16.57
C ALA A 356 -15.93 -18.26 -15.71
N TRP A 357 -15.02 -17.36 -15.37
CA TRP A 357 -13.92 -17.66 -14.49
C TRP A 357 -14.39 -17.86 -13.06
N ILE A 358 -13.88 -18.92 -12.45
CA ILE A 358 -13.97 -19.17 -11.02
C ILE A 358 -12.60 -18.94 -10.40
N VAL A 359 -12.56 -18.26 -9.28
CA VAL A 359 -11.36 -18.16 -8.48
C VAL A 359 -11.34 -19.30 -7.48
N SER A 360 -10.28 -20.07 -7.59
CA SER A 360 -9.92 -21.10 -6.62
C SER A 360 -8.39 -21.09 -6.51
N SER A 361 -7.84 -21.88 -5.60
CA SER A 361 -6.39 -22.12 -5.56
C SER A 361 -5.83 -22.57 -6.92
N ASP A 362 -6.66 -23.18 -7.77
CA ASP A 362 -6.24 -23.85 -9.00
C ASP A 362 -6.66 -23.11 -10.28
N GLY A 363 -7.29 -21.91 -10.17
CA GLY A 363 -7.69 -21.11 -11.33
C GLY A 363 -8.75 -21.78 -12.22
N LEU A 364 -9.78 -22.35 -11.63
CA LEU A 364 -10.80 -23.09 -12.33
C LEU A 364 -11.74 -22.19 -13.14
N ILE A 365 -12.33 -22.79 -14.17
CA ILE A 365 -13.45 -22.27 -14.94
C ILE A 365 -14.71 -23.08 -14.63
N GLY A 366 -15.87 -22.47 -14.75
CA GLY A 366 -17.14 -23.15 -14.53
C GLY A 366 -18.24 -22.67 -15.43
N ASN A 367 -19.20 -23.57 -15.68
CA ASN A 367 -20.38 -23.23 -16.44
C ASN A 367 -21.15 -22.11 -15.75
N ALA A 368 -21.62 -21.14 -16.54
CA ALA A 368 -22.26 -19.94 -16.01
C ALA A 368 -23.52 -20.23 -15.18
N SER A 369 -24.18 -21.35 -15.41
CA SER A 369 -25.36 -21.80 -14.63
C SER A 369 -25.03 -22.44 -13.29
N PHE A 370 -23.76 -22.76 -13.01
CA PHE A 370 -23.38 -23.38 -11.73
C PHE A 370 -23.53 -22.38 -10.57
N THR A 371 -23.84 -22.92 -9.41
CA THR A 371 -23.86 -22.13 -8.17
C THR A 371 -22.49 -22.11 -7.56
N ARG A 372 -21.94 -20.92 -7.33
CA ARG A 372 -20.63 -20.69 -6.69
C ARG A 372 -20.72 -19.54 -5.71
N GLY A 373 -19.68 -19.36 -4.93
CA GLY A 373 -19.55 -18.25 -4.01
C GLY A 373 -19.63 -16.89 -4.71
N VAL A 374 -20.18 -15.92 -4.02
CA VAL A 374 -20.24 -14.53 -4.44
C VAL A 374 -19.40 -13.70 -3.46
N ARG A 375 -18.40 -13.01 -3.99
CA ARG A 375 -17.48 -12.18 -3.23
C ARG A 375 -17.34 -10.83 -3.93
N PRO A 376 -18.25 -9.88 -3.63
CA PRO A 376 -18.28 -8.58 -4.31
C PRO A 376 -17.14 -7.67 -3.89
N LEU A 377 -16.75 -6.77 -4.78
CA LEU A 377 -15.94 -5.60 -4.52
C LEU A 377 -16.86 -4.39 -4.43
N ILE A 378 -16.77 -3.64 -3.36
CA ILE A 378 -17.42 -2.34 -3.19
C ILE A 378 -16.39 -1.25 -2.92
N TYR A 379 -16.79 -0.01 -3.11
CA TYR A 379 -15.96 1.16 -2.93
C TYR A 379 -16.68 2.18 -2.05
N LEU A 380 -16.00 2.65 -1.02
CA LEU A 380 -16.55 3.63 -0.07
C LEU A 380 -15.87 4.98 -0.24
N ARG A 381 -16.69 6.02 -0.12
CA ARG A 381 -16.23 7.41 -0.11
C ARG A 381 -17.08 8.26 0.81
#